data_ebe158c38925d801b89582f98973a191
#
_entry.id   ebe158c38925d801b89582f98973a191
#
_cell.length_a   1.000
_cell.length_b   1.000
_cell.length_c   1.000
_cell.angle_alpha   90.00
_cell.angle_beta   90.00
_cell.angle_gamma   90.00
#
_symmetry.space_group_name_H-M   'P 1'
#
loop_
_entity.id
_entity.type
_entity.pdbx_description
1 polymer ?
#
loop_
_entity_poly.entity_id
_entity_poly.type
_entity_poly.pdbx_seq_one_letter_code
_entity_poly.pdbx_strand_id
1 'polypeptide(L)'
;MKYNVFLVLLLLNLSLNTPINNINRKRAIQSKDKFCLITLHDQSSTYDKNFIDAFNEIGNELGVEVEIKSNIPEGEECYTTAKQFAESGCKGIFADSFGHEKYILKAAKEYPNIQFAHATGTLAHTEKLSNFHNVFASIYEARYVTGIAAGMKLNEMIKNNQIKESEAKIGYVGAFPYAEVISGYTAFYLGAKSVCNSVTMKVRYTSSWYDEQSEKATAEKLIDSDKCKIISQHADSQGAPNACESRSVPNVFNNGENKQLTKSYLISQKIDYKPFFKTFIESTQNGTQMNYDYTGTLNDDSVIVYPASSIAAEGTQSAVDQAINNLKSGKIKVFDTSKFTVNGKTLTSYKADVDTDDNFEKETEVISGGYFHESEYRSAPYFDLIIDGIDDDDDDPIDIIENRSYEISIGLKWLILFLSLLF
;
A
#
# COMPACT_ATOMS: atom_id res chain seq x y z
N MET A 1 58.99 23.12 -68.52
CA MET A 1 58.34 21.97 -67.89
C MET A 1 59.31 21.19 -67.02
N LYS A 2 59.73 21.71 -65.86
CA LYS A 2 60.57 21.03 -64.87
C LYS A 2 60.45 21.69 -63.51
N TYR A 3 59.21 21.76 -62.94
CA TYR A 3 59.07 22.34 -61.60
C TYR A 3 57.91 21.71 -60.80
N ASN A 4 57.42 20.47 -61.12
CA ASN A 4 56.27 19.91 -60.36
C ASN A 4 56.53 18.53 -59.73
N VAL A 5 57.75 18.05 -59.60
CA VAL A 5 58.05 16.72 -59.00
C VAL A 5 58.65 16.85 -57.58
N PHE A 6 59.14 18.03 -57.18
CA PHE A 6 59.80 18.20 -55.86
C PHE A 6 58.83 18.56 -54.70
N LEU A 7 57.60 18.99 -55.00
CA LEU A 7 56.62 19.39 -53.94
C LEU A 7 55.79 18.21 -53.44
N VAL A 8 55.72 17.10 -54.20
CA VAL A 8 54.91 15.92 -53.77
C VAL A 8 55.68 15.01 -52.81
N LEU A 9 57.01 15.05 -52.82
CA LEU A 9 57.85 14.23 -51.94
C LEU A 9 58.07 14.86 -50.54
N LEU A 10 57.77 16.15 -50.34
CA LEU A 10 57.88 16.80 -49.04
C LEU A 10 56.60 16.65 -48.17
N LEU A 11 55.46 16.31 -48.78
CA LEU A 11 54.20 16.08 -48.06
C LEU A 11 54.01 14.64 -47.57
N LEU A 12 54.81 13.70 -48.01
CA LEU A 12 54.75 12.30 -47.61
C LEU A 12 55.62 11.92 -46.42
N ASN A 13 56.53 12.81 -45.99
CA ASN A 13 57.45 12.56 -44.86
C ASN A 13 57.00 13.22 -43.54
N LEU A 14 55.82 13.88 -43.50
CA LEU A 14 55.31 14.55 -42.29
C LEU A 14 54.17 13.75 -41.61
N SER A 15 53.83 12.55 -42.09
CA SER A 15 52.71 11.76 -41.53
C SER A 15 53.12 10.53 -40.71
N LEU A 16 54.38 10.34 -40.36
CA LEU A 16 54.86 9.14 -39.67
C LEU A 16 55.48 9.33 -38.29
N ASN A 17 55.33 10.47 -37.65
CA ASN A 17 55.79 10.66 -36.26
C ASN A 17 54.78 11.40 -35.41
N THR A 18 53.52 10.91 -35.34
CA THR A 18 52.69 11.20 -34.20
C THR A 18 52.91 10.06 -33.20
N PRO A 19 53.31 10.37 -31.94
CA PRO A 19 53.34 9.37 -30.90
C PRO A 19 51.89 8.94 -30.67
N ILE A 20 51.62 7.64 -30.82
CA ILE A 20 50.39 7.00 -30.35
C ILE A 20 50.41 7.16 -28.84
N ASN A 21 49.93 8.31 -28.37
CA ASN A 21 49.51 8.43 -26.99
C ASN A 21 48.40 7.43 -26.79
N ASN A 22 48.75 6.28 -26.24
CA ASN A 22 47.81 5.38 -25.58
C ASN A 22 47.12 6.20 -24.49
N ILE A 23 46.07 6.93 -24.87
CA ILE A 23 45.09 7.44 -23.94
C ILE A 23 44.31 6.19 -23.46
N ASN A 24 44.92 5.49 -22.50
CA ASN A 24 44.15 4.71 -21.54
C ASN A 24 43.21 5.70 -20.85
N ARG A 25 42.13 6.08 -21.52
CA ARG A 25 40.92 6.55 -20.83
C ARG A 25 40.48 5.35 -19.96
N LYS A 26 40.99 5.30 -18.72
CA LYS A 26 40.25 4.70 -17.65
C LYS A 26 38.86 5.37 -17.74
N ARG A 27 37.88 4.68 -18.32
CA ARG A 27 36.48 5.02 -18.07
C ARG A 27 36.40 5.06 -16.55
N ALA A 28 36.32 6.26 -15.99
CA ALA A 28 35.88 6.39 -14.63
C ALA A 28 34.59 5.56 -14.58
N ILE A 29 34.57 4.53 -13.79
CA ILE A 29 33.34 3.81 -13.49
C ILE A 29 32.50 4.89 -12.82
N GLN A 30 31.55 5.46 -13.56
CA GLN A 30 30.62 6.42 -13.02
C GLN A 30 29.88 5.64 -11.95
N SER A 31 30.02 6.06 -10.68
CA SER A 31 29.29 5.43 -9.59
C SER A 31 27.80 5.48 -9.95
N LYS A 32 27.14 4.34 -9.85
CA LYS A 32 25.70 4.29 -10.05
C LYS A 32 25.03 5.19 -9.01
N ASP A 33 23.96 5.86 -9.39
CA ASP A 33 23.11 6.53 -8.42
C ASP A 33 22.55 5.49 -7.45
N LYS A 34 22.52 5.84 -6.17
CA LYS A 34 22.09 4.97 -5.08
C LYS A 34 20.74 5.42 -4.54
N PHE A 35 19.84 4.45 -4.39
CA PHE A 35 18.52 4.63 -3.80
C PHE A 35 18.34 3.68 -2.62
N CYS A 36 17.56 4.11 -1.62
CA CYS A 36 17.51 3.43 -0.33
C CYS A 36 16.08 3.22 0.14
N LEU A 37 15.82 2.06 0.75
CA LEU A 37 14.52 1.66 1.29
C LEU A 37 14.64 1.30 2.77
N ILE A 38 13.72 1.81 3.58
CA ILE A 38 13.51 1.46 4.99
C ILE A 38 12.22 0.70 5.08
N THR A 39 12.24 -0.51 5.68
CA THR A 39 11.03 -1.31 5.93
C THR A 39 10.86 -1.64 7.40
N LEU A 40 9.61 -1.72 7.87
CA LEU A 40 9.27 -2.04 9.25
C LEU A 40 9.66 -3.48 9.59
N HIS A 41 9.35 -4.42 8.68
CA HIS A 41 9.70 -5.83 8.80
C HIS A 41 10.54 -6.28 7.59
N ASP A 42 10.88 -7.53 7.54
CA ASP A 42 11.56 -8.14 6.40
C ASP A 42 10.55 -8.82 5.44
N GLN A 43 11.04 -9.65 4.54
CA GLN A 43 10.22 -10.38 3.56
C GLN A 43 9.23 -11.39 4.16
N SER A 44 9.21 -11.60 5.47
CA SER A 44 8.20 -12.43 6.14
C SER A 44 6.83 -11.73 6.19
N SER A 45 6.81 -10.40 6.28
CA SER A 45 5.63 -9.58 6.10
C SER A 45 5.25 -9.50 4.62
N THR A 46 3.99 -9.78 4.31
CA THR A 46 3.49 -9.71 2.93
C THR A 46 3.43 -8.28 2.39
N TYR A 47 3.25 -7.30 3.28
CA TYR A 47 3.27 -5.88 2.96
C TYR A 47 4.68 -5.41 2.61
N ASP A 48 5.64 -5.56 3.51
CA ASP A 48 7.02 -5.11 3.31
C ASP A 48 7.68 -5.81 2.12
N LYS A 49 7.33 -7.10 1.90
CA LYS A 49 7.80 -7.86 0.74
C LYS A 49 7.45 -7.20 -0.59
N ASN A 50 6.27 -6.57 -0.72
CA ASN A 50 5.88 -5.90 -1.96
C ASN A 50 6.79 -4.71 -2.28
N PHE A 51 7.25 -3.96 -1.27
CA PHE A 51 8.21 -2.88 -1.45
C PHE A 51 9.59 -3.42 -1.79
N ILE A 52 10.07 -4.40 -1.04
CA ILE A 52 11.40 -5.01 -1.22
C ILE A 52 11.54 -5.60 -2.63
N ASP A 53 10.55 -6.37 -3.09
CA ASP A 53 10.56 -7.00 -4.41
C ASP A 53 10.52 -5.94 -5.52
N ALA A 54 9.59 -4.98 -5.44
CA ALA A 54 9.43 -3.92 -6.43
C ALA A 54 10.69 -3.02 -6.51
N PHE A 55 11.27 -2.67 -5.37
CA PHE A 55 12.44 -1.80 -5.32
C PHE A 55 13.67 -2.47 -5.93
N ASN A 56 13.90 -3.76 -5.63
CA ASN A 56 14.97 -4.54 -6.22
C ASN A 56 14.78 -4.72 -7.74
N GLU A 57 13.55 -5.03 -8.18
CA GLU A 57 13.26 -5.23 -9.60
C GLU A 57 13.49 -3.95 -10.41
N ILE A 58 12.94 -2.81 -9.96
CA ILE A 58 13.10 -1.53 -10.65
C ILE A 58 14.54 -1.02 -10.55
N GLY A 59 15.23 -1.20 -9.41
CA GLY A 59 16.64 -0.85 -9.29
C GLY A 59 17.51 -1.60 -10.31
N ASN A 60 17.22 -2.89 -10.52
CA ASN A 60 17.89 -3.69 -11.54
C ASN A 60 17.53 -3.22 -12.96
N GLU A 61 16.24 -2.95 -13.26
CA GLU A 61 15.76 -2.47 -14.56
C GLU A 61 16.45 -1.15 -14.95
N LEU A 62 16.52 -0.21 -14.03
CA LEU A 62 17.10 1.12 -14.26
C LEU A 62 18.63 1.15 -14.07
N GLY A 63 19.22 0.06 -13.61
CA GLY A 63 20.66 -0.05 -13.42
C GLY A 63 21.24 0.82 -12.33
N VAL A 64 20.45 1.19 -11.32
CA VAL A 64 20.87 1.94 -10.12
C VAL A 64 21.35 0.98 -9.03
N GLU A 65 22.06 1.52 -8.03
CA GLU A 65 22.38 0.80 -6.80
C GLU A 65 21.20 0.92 -5.83
N VAL A 66 20.79 -0.19 -5.20
CA VAL A 66 19.77 -0.18 -4.17
C VAL A 66 20.32 -0.71 -2.86
N GLU A 67 19.95 -0.05 -1.74
CA GLU A 67 20.24 -0.51 -0.39
C GLU A 67 18.94 -0.57 0.42
N ILE A 68 18.71 -1.68 1.13
CA ILE A 68 17.50 -1.91 1.93
C ILE A 68 17.90 -2.18 3.37
N LYS A 69 17.24 -1.50 4.31
CA LYS A 69 17.32 -1.81 5.74
C LYS A 69 15.93 -2.18 6.25
N SER A 70 15.79 -3.42 6.60
CA SER A 70 14.56 -4.00 7.17
C SER A 70 14.62 -4.06 8.69
N ASN A 71 13.47 -4.30 9.32
CA ASN A 71 13.30 -4.38 10.78
C ASN A 71 13.68 -3.07 11.48
N ILE A 72 13.29 -1.94 10.86
CA ILE A 72 13.48 -0.61 11.44
C ILE A 72 12.18 -0.20 12.13
N PRO A 73 12.17 -0.07 13.48
CA PRO A 73 10.98 0.31 14.21
C PRO A 73 10.43 1.68 13.81
N GLU A 74 9.13 1.85 13.98
CA GLU A 74 8.48 3.17 13.88
C GLU A 74 8.97 4.06 15.01
N GLY A 75 9.76 5.09 14.68
CA GLY A 75 10.37 5.94 15.70
C GLY A 75 11.66 6.64 15.23
N GLU A 76 12.46 7.09 16.18
CA GLU A 76 13.75 7.78 15.91
C GLU A 76 14.74 6.89 15.16
N GLU A 77 14.59 5.58 15.20
CA GLU A 77 15.38 4.62 14.42
C GLU A 77 15.18 4.82 12.92
N CYS A 78 13.95 5.14 12.47
CA CYS A 78 13.67 5.48 11.07
C CYS A 78 14.43 6.75 10.66
N TYR A 79 14.36 7.82 11.45
CA TYR A 79 15.11 9.06 11.18
C TYR A 79 16.61 8.80 11.16
N THR A 80 17.15 8.07 12.14
CA THR A 80 18.57 7.75 12.22
C THR A 80 19.03 6.95 11.00
N THR A 81 18.23 6.00 10.55
CA THR A 81 18.48 5.19 9.35
C THR A 81 18.44 6.05 8.09
N ALA A 82 17.42 6.90 7.95
CA ALA A 82 17.31 7.84 6.83
C ALA A 82 18.51 8.80 6.75
N LYS A 83 18.97 9.30 7.90
CA LYS A 83 20.18 10.12 7.99
C LYS A 83 21.44 9.37 7.54
N GLN A 84 21.64 8.14 8.00
CA GLN A 84 22.75 7.28 7.56
C GLN A 84 22.72 7.05 6.04
N PHE A 85 21.54 6.81 5.47
CA PHE A 85 21.36 6.67 4.03
C PHE A 85 21.71 7.97 3.27
N ALA A 86 21.24 9.11 3.76
CA ALA A 86 21.57 10.42 3.19
C ALA A 86 23.09 10.68 3.19
N GLU A 87 23.74 10.43 4.32
CA GLU A 87 25.20 10.60 4.49
C GLU A 87 26.00 9.58 3.65
N SER A 88 25.44 8.40 3.34
CA SER A 88 26.04 7.39 2.48
C SER A 88 25.87 7.65 0.99
N GLY A 89 25.19 8.75 0.61
CA GLY A 89 25.05 9.20 -0.77
C GLY A 89 23.80 8.69 -1.49
N CYS A 90 22.76 8.21 -0.78
CA CYS A 90 21.48 7.91 -1.40
C CYS A 90 20.86 9.17 -2.02
N LYS A 91 20.37 9.07 -3.25
CA LYS A 91 19.70 10.16 -3.98
C LYS A 91 18.22 10.23 -3.68
N GLY A 92 17.62 9.09 -3.38
CA GLY A 92 16.23 8.95 -2.95
C GLY A 92 16.13 7.92 -1.83
N ILE A 93 15.27 8.20 -0.83
CA ILE A 93 15.06 7.37 0.36
C ILE A 93 13.57 7.19 0.54
N PHE A 94 13.14 5.94 0.69
CA PHE A 94 11.75 5.58 0.89
C PHE A 94 11.57 4.87 2.24
N ALA A 95 10.43 5.13 2.91
CA ALA A 95 10.02 4.41 4.12
C ALA A 95 8.58 3.91 3.96
N ASP A 96 8.32 2.65 4.33
CA ASP A 96 7.07 1.96 3.99
C ASP A 96 5.99 1.98 5.05
N SER A 97 6.31 2.14 6.33
CA SER A 97 5.34 1.97 7.40
C SER A 97 4.69 3.28 7.84
N PHE A 98 3.39 3.19 8.20
CA PHE A 98 2.56 4.31 8.64
C PHE A 98 3.26 5.20 9.70
N GLY A 99 3.81 4.62 10.75
CA GLY A 99 4.47 5.36 11.83
C GLY A 99 5.86 5.89 11.49
N HIS A 100 6.40 5.61 10.29
CA HIS A 100 7.66 6.21 9.83
C HIS A 100 7.50 7.67 9.35
N GLU A 101 6.28 8.15 9.03
CA GLU A 101 6.07 9.41 8.31
C GLU A 101 6.76 10.62 8.93
N LYS A 102 6.55 10.88 10.22
CA LYS A 102 7.12 12.03 10.92
C LYS A 102 8.65 12.02 10.90
N TYR A 103 9.23 10.84 10.96
CA TYR A 103 10.68 10.64 11.06
C TYR A 103 11.36 10.76 9.71
N ILE A 104 10.74 10.24 8.64
CA ILE A 104 11.25 10.42 7.28
C ILE A 104 11.05 11.87 6.80
N LEU A 105 9.95 12.53 7.19
CA LEU A 105 9.71 13.96 6.97
C LEU A 105 10.77 14.83 7.66
N LYS A 106 11.14 14.49 8.91
CA LYS A 106 12.22 15.15 9.64
C LYS A 106 13.52 15.07 8.85
N ALA A 107 13.86 13.91 8.27
CA ALA A 107 15.03 13.75 7.42
C ALA A 107 14.92 14.57 6.12
N ALA A 108 13.73 14.62 5.49
CA ALA A 108 13.51 15.41 4.28
C ALA A 108 13.75 16.92 4.51
N LYS A 109 13.36 17.44 5.68
CA LYS A 109 13.62 18.83 6.08
C LYS A 109 15.11 19.11 6.29
N GLU A 110 15.88 18.13 6.80
CA GLU A 110 17.34 18.28 7.05
C GLU A 110 18.16 18.12 5.77
N TYR A 111 17.70 17.30 4.81
CA TYR A 111 18.42 16.97 3.57
C TYR A 111 17.67 17.43 2.30
N PRO A 112 17.54 18.74 2.03
CA PRO A 112 16.67 19.27 0.97
C PRO A 112 17.09 18.90 -0.46
N ASN A 113 18.29 18.36 -0.65
CA ASN A 113 18.82 17.94 -1.95
C ASN A 113 18.62 16.43 -2.22
N ILE A 114 18.00 15.70 -1.31
CA ILE A 114 17.69 14.28 -1.42
C ILE A 114 16.18 14.14 -1.53
N GLN A 115 15.70 13.26 -2.39
CA GLN A 115 14.28 12.97 -2.51
C GLN A 115 13.84 11.94 -1.45
N PHE A 116 12.73 12.20 -0.82
CA PHE A 116 12.14 11.30 0.17
C PHE A 116 10.72 10.94 -0.23
N ALA A 117 10.33 9.72 0.07
CA ALA A 117 8.94 9.31 -0.10
C ALA A 117 8.51 8.37 1.03
N HIS A 118 7.20 8.31 1.26
CA HIS A 118 6.60 7.57 2.35
C HIS A 118 5.27 6.94 1.90
N ALA A 119 5.06 5.67 2.26
CA ALA A 119 3.78 5.00 2.01
C ALA A 119 2.76 5.33 3.12
N THR A 120 1.47 5.37 2.74
CA THR A 120 0.33 5.61 3.65
C THR A 120 0.33 6.96 4.36
N GLY A 121 1.24 7.85 4.01
CA GLY A 121 1.37 9.14 4.67
C GLY A 121 0.34 10.17 4.23
N THR A 122 0.21 11.23 5.04
CA THR A 122 -0.79 12.30 4.87
C THR A 122 -0.18 13.71 4.87
N LEU A 123 1.13 13.84 5.10
CA LEU A 123 1.74 15.15 5.35
C LEU A 123 2.39 15.80 4.13
N ALA A 124 2.61 15.08 3.02
CA ALA A 124 3.35 15.65 1.89
C ALA A 124 2.63 16.82 1.24
N HIS A 125 1.30 16.75 1.06
CA HIS A 125 0.53 17.83 0.45
C HIS A 125 0.33 19.04 1.37
N THR A 126 0.35 18.84 2.69
CA THR A 126 0.27 19.92 3.70
C THR A 126 1.63 20.61 3.87
N GLU A 127 2.71 19.84 4.03
CA GLU A 127 4.07 20.37 4.21
C GLU A 127 4.65 21.00 2.94
N LYS A 128 4.22 20.57 1.76
CA LYS A 128 4.58 21.12 0.44
C LYS A 128 6.10 21.23 0.19
N LEU A 129 6.86 20.28 0.76
CA LEU A 129 8.31 20.19 0.49
C LEU A 129 8.52 19.61 -0.91
N SER A 130 9.35 20.25 -1.73
CA SER A 130 9.64 19.78 -3.09
C SER A 130 10.38 18.44 -3.15
N ASN A 131 10.85 17.94 -2.01
CA ASN A 131 11.61 16.70 -1.87
C ASN A 131 10.92 15.67 -0.94
N PHE A 132 9.61 15.81 -0.68
CA PHE A 132 8.86 14.85 0.14
C PHE A 132 7.53 14.49 -0.53
N HIS A 133 7.27 13.18 -0.65
CA HIS A 133 6.13 12.64 -1.39
C HIS A 133 5.44 11.53 -0.60
N ASN A 134 4.11 11.50 -0.64
CA ASN A 134 3.34 10.36 -0.17
C ASN A 134 2.93 9.46 -1.34
N VAL A 135 2.85 8.17 -1.09
CA VAL A 135 2.35 7.18 -2.05
C VAL A 135 1.41 6.19 -1.39
N PHE A 136 0.34 5.90 -2.09
CA PHE A 136 -0.48 4.73 -1.83
C PHE A 136 -1.18 4.31 -3.12
N ALA A 137 -2.12 3.37 -3.02
CA ALA A 137 -2.92 2.94 -4.16
C ALA A 137 -4.39 2.78 -3.77
N SER A 138 -5.27 2.92 -4.74
CA SER A 138 -6.71 2.65 -4.61
C SER A 138 -6.98 1.15 -4.44
N ILE A 139 -6.35 0.53 -3.43
CA ILE A 139 -6.44 -0.92 -3.18
C ILE A 139 -7.88 -1.36 -2.89
N TYR A 140 -8.74 -0.44 -2.44
CA TYR A 140 -10.16 -0.69 -2.26
C TYR A 140 -10.83 -1.19 -3.56
N GLU A 141 -10.35 -0.81 -4.75
CA GLU A 141 -10.86 -1.33 -6.02
C GLU A 141 -10.65 -2.85 -6.13
N ALA A 142 -9.44 -3.33 -5.81
CA ALA A 142 -9.15 -4.77 -5.82
C ALA A 142 -9.84 -5.50 -4.67
N ARG A 143 -9.99 -4.86 -3.50
CA ARG A 143 -10.78 -5.40 -2.38
C ARG A 143 -12.24 -5.63 -2.80
N TYR A 144 -12.84 -4.67 -3.51
CA TYR A 144 -14.19 -4.85 -4.06
C TYR A 144 -14.26 -6.05 -5.02
N VAL A 145 -13.31 -6.16 -5.95
CA VAL A 145 -13.26 -7.27 -6.92
C VAL A 145 -13.12 -8.63 -6.22
N THR A 146 -12.21 -8.72 -5.24
CA THR A 146 -12.04 -9.98 -4.48
C THR A 146 -13.22 -10.27 -3.58
N GLY A 147 -13.95 -9.25 -3.15
CA GLY A 147 -15.25 -9.36 -2.48
C GLY A 147 -16.30 -10.04 -3.35
N ILE A 148 -16.35 -9.73 -4.65
CA ILE A 148 -17.24 -10.42 -5.60
C ILE A 148 -16.95 -11.94 -5.60
N ALA A 149 -15.68 -12.35 -5.64
CA ALA A 149 -15.30 -13.76 -5.58
C ALA A 149 -15.78 -14.43 -4.28
N ALA A 150 -15.65 -13.74 -3.15
CA ALA A 150 -16.16 -14.21 -1.86
C ALA A 150 -17.69 -14.36 -1.85
N GLY A 151 -18.42 -13.36 -2.36
CA GLY A 151 -19.88 -13.42 -2.47
C GLY A 151 -20.38 -14.53 -3.39
N MET A 152 -19.69 -14.77 -4.52
CA MET A 152 -20.01 -15.90 -5.42
C MET A 152 -19.76 -17.24 -4.73
N LYS A 153 -18.70 -17.37 -3.92
CA LYS A 153 -18.43 -18.58 -3.15
C LYS A 153 -19.50 -18.83 -2.09
N LEU A 154 -19.98 -17.79 -1.40
CA LEU A 154 -21.10 -17.90 -0.48
C LEU A 154 -22.38 -18.37 -1.19
N ASN A 155 -22.70 -17.83 -2.36
CA ASN A 155 -23.84 -18.26 -3.16
C ASN A 155 -23.73 -19.72 -3.60
N GLU A 156 -22.53 -20.18 -3.98
CA GLU A 156 -22.27 -21.60 -4.27
C GLU A 156 -22.55 -22.47 -3.04
N MET A 157 -22.07 -22.07 -1.85
CA MET A 157 -22.31 -22.81 -0.60
C MET A 157 -23.79 -22.86 -0.24
N ILE A 158 -24.54 -21.76 -0.46
CA ILE A 158 -26.00 -21.71 -0.27
C ILE A 158 -26.70 -22.65 -1.27
N LYS A 159 -26.39 -22.55 -2.56
CA LYS A 159 -26.96 -23.39 -3.63
C LYS A 159 -26.74 -24.88 -3.38
N ASN A 160 -25.60 -25.25 -2.83
CA ASN A 160 -25.23 -26.62 -2.51
C ASN A 160 -25.75 -27.09 -1.13
N ASN A 161 -26.58 -26.29 -0.44
CA ASN A 161 -27.11 -26.56 0.91
C ASN A 161 -26.01 -26.79 1.97
N GLN A 162 -24.81 -26.23 1.79
CA GLN A 162 -23.74 -26.29 2.77
C GLN A 162 -23.96 -25.26 3.90
N ILE A 163 -24.61 -24.15 3.57
CA ILE A 163 -25.02 -23.10 4.51
C ILE A 163 -26.41 -22.58 4.13
N LYS A 164 -27.11 -21.96 5.09
CA LYS A 164 -28.33 -21.18 4.84
C LYS A 164 -27.96 -19.75 4.42
N GLU A 165 -28.89 -19.04 3.77
CA GLU A 165 -28.72 -17.62 3.48
C GLU A 165 -28.40 -16.78 4.73
N SER A 166 -29.06 -17.09 5.86
CA SER A 166 -28.82 -16.40 7.15
C SER A 166 -27.43 -16.68 7.77
N GLU A 167 -26.71 -17.64 7.21
CA GLU A 167 -25.35 -18.02 7.67
C GLU A 167 -24.26 -17.47 6.74
N ALA A 168 -24.62 -16.70 5.70
CA ALA A 168 -23.68 -16.08 4.77
C ALA A 168 -22.93 -14.93 5.47
N LYS A 169 -21.85 -15.27 6.18
CA LYS A 169 -21.04 -14.34 6.96
C LYS A 169 -19.57 -14.43 6.56
N ILE A 170 -18.97 -13.28 6.32
CA ILE A 170 -17.51 -13.11 6.09
C ILE A 170 -16.86 -12.64 7.37
N GLY A 171 -15.66 -13.15 7.66
CA GLY A 171 -14.80 -12.64 8.72
C GLY A 171 -13.66 -11.81 8.14
N TYR A 172 -13.26 -10.78 8.87
CA TYR A 172 -12.13 -9.95 8.49
C TYR A 172 -11.19 -9.75 9.68
N VAL A 173 -9.91 -10.11 9.48
CA VAL A 173 -8.84 -9.88 10.46
C VAL A 173 -8.19 -8.55 10.12
N GLY A 174 -8.47 -7.51 10.89
CA GLY A 174 -7.86 -6.19 10.77
C GLY A 174 -6.67 -6.02 11.68
N ALA A 175 -5.74 -5.14 11.33
CA ALA A 175 -4.64 -4.75 12.22
C ALA A 175 -5.13 -3.69 13.24
N PHE A 176 -5.65 -2.58 12.75
CA PHE A 176 -6.15 -1.44 13.53
C PHE A 176 -7.41 -0.86 12.90
N PRO A 177 -8.26 -0.13 13.65
CA PRO A 177 -9.43 0.57 13.10
C PRO A 177 -9.06 1.88 12.38
N TYR A 178 -8.04 1.85 11.52
CA TYR A 178 -7.65 3.00 10.72
C TYR A 178 -8.43 3.04 9.40
N ALA A 179 -8.56 4.23 8.82
CA ALA A 179 -9.29 4.44 7.56
C ALA A 179 -8.82 3.50 6.43
N GLU A 180 -7.53 3.19 6.35
CA GLU A 180 -6.97 2.24 5.40
C GLU A 180 -7.61 0.84 5.53
N VAL A 181 -7.76 0.35 6.76
CA VAL A 181 -8.34 -0.96 7.06
C VAL A 181 -9.85 -0.93 6.86
N ILE A 182 -10.52 0.14 7.34
CA ILE A 182 -11.97 0.35 7.22
C ILE A 182 -12.40 0.45 5.75
N SER A 183 -11.73 1.28 4.96
CA SER A 183 -11.91 1.39 3.51
C SER A 183 -11.75 0.03 2.83
N GLY A 184 -10.71 -0.71 3.21
CA GLY A 184 -10.40 -2.03 2.65
C GLY A 184 -11.50 -3.06 2.89
N TYR A 185 -11.92 -3.26 4.15
CA TYR A 185 -12.97 -4.27 4.43
C TYR A 185 -14.36 -3.81 3.96
N THR A 186 -14.64 -2.50 3.97
CA THR A 186 -15.90 -1.98 3.47
C THR A 186 -16.02 -2.22 1.96
N ALA A 187 -14.97 -1.94 1.19
CA ALA A 187 -14.95 -2.26 -0.23
C ALA A 187 -15.12 -3.76 -0.51
N PHE A 188 -14.43 -4.61 0.26
CA PHE A 188 -14.57 -6.06 0.18
C PHE A 188 -16.00 -6.53 0.47
N TYR A 189 -16.62 -5.99 1.52
CA TYR A 189 -18.02 -6.28 1.85
C TYR A 189 -18.97 -5.84 0.74
N LEU A 190 -18.81 -4.62 0.20
CA LEU A 190 -19.65 -4.10 -0.88
C LEU A 190 -19.53 -4.95 -2.15
N GLY A 191 -18.32 -5.43 -2.46
CA GLY A 191 -18.10 -6.38 -3.54
C GLY A 191 -18.87 -7.69 -3.32
N ALA A 192 -18.78 -8.28 -2.14
CA ALA A 192 -19.53 -9.49 -1.79
C ALA A 192 -21.04 -9.26 -1.81
N LYS A 193 -21.50 -8.13 -1.26
CA LYS A 193 -22.90 -7.72 -1.22
C LYS A 193 -23.51 -7.51 -2.61
N SER A 194 -22.71 -7.09 -3.58
CA SER A 194 -23.17 -6.88 -4.96
C SER A 194 -23.67 -8.16 -5.66
N VAL A 195 -23.24 -9.32 -5.18
CA VAL A 195 -23.63 -10.63 -5.73
C VAL A 195 -24.32 -11.55 -4.72
N CYS A 196 -24.10 -11.38 -3.42
CA CYS A 196 -24.73 -12.16 -2.34
C CYS A 196 -25.50 -11.22 -1.40
N ASN A 197 -26.81 -11.07 -1.63
CA ASN A 197 -27.63 -10.10 -0.90
C ASN A 197 -27.75 -10.37 0.61
N SER A 198 -27.61 -11.61 1.04
CA SER A 198 -27.73 -12.01 2.45
C SER A 198 -26.43 -11.87 3.25
N VAL A 199 -25.31 -11.52 2.59
CA VAL A 199 -24.01 -11.45 3.25
C VAL A 199 -23.98 -10.42 4.38
N THR A 200 -23.36 -10.80 5.48
CA THR A 200 -22.94 -9.93 6.58
C THR A 200 -21.44 -10.08 6.82
N MET A 201 -20.85 -9.15 7.54
CA MET A 201 -19.42 -9.20 7.87
C MET A 201 -19.21 -9.03 9.37
N LYS A 202 -18.22 -9.76 9.92
CA LYS A 202 -17.67 -9.56 11.25
C LYS A 202 -16.21 -9.19 11.14
N VAL A 203 -15.82 -8.06 11.75
CA VAL A 203 -14.43 -7.60 11.81
C VAL A 203 -13.90 -7.82 13.23
N ARG A 204 -12.62 -8.22 13.34
CA ARG A 204 -11.88 -8.27 14.61
C ARG A 204 -10.47 -7.77 14.38
N TYR A 205 -9.92 -7.04 15.35
CA TYR A 205 -8.60 -6.45 15.27
C TYR A 205 -7.56 -7.20 16.09
N THR A 206 -6.30 -7.15 15.64
CA THR A 206 -5.14 -7.75 16.31
C THR A 206 -4.31 -6.73 17.09
N SER A 207 -4.54 -5.42 16.85
CA SER A 207 -3.73 -4.32 17.35
C SER A 207 -2.25 -4.41 16.94
N SER A 208 -1.98 -5.06 15.82
CA SER A 208 -0.65 -5.20 15.22
C SER A 208 -0.75 -5.36 13.71
N TRP A 209 0.20 -4.78 12.96
CA TRP A 209 0.32 -5.04 11.52
C TRP A 209 0.81 -6.45 11.23
N TYR A 210 1.70 -6.98 12.06
CA TYR A 210 2.29 -8.31 11.91
C TYR A 210 2.41 -9.02 13.27
N ASP A 211 1.54 -9.97 13.51
CA ASP A 211 1.59 -10.89 14.65
C ASP A 211 0.92 -12.22 14.26
N GLU A 212 1.72 -13.19 13.85
CA GLU A 212 1.22 -14.47 13.34
C GLU A 212 0.33 -15.21 14.36
N GLN A 213 0.64 -15.12 15.65
CA GLN A 213 -0.14 -15.81 16.69
C GLN A 213 -1.49 -15.10 16.90
N SER A 214 -1.48 -13.79 17.01
CA SER A 214 -2.69 -12.98 17.19
C SER A 214 -3.58 -13.08 15.97
N GLU A 215 -3.05 -12.97 14.75
CA GLU A 215 -3.80 -13.11 13.50
C GLU A 215 -4.44 -14.50 13.38
N LYS A 216 -3.69 -15.56 13.71
CA LYS A 216 -4.20 -16.92 13.72
C LYS A 216 -5.34 -17.08 14.73
N ALA A 217 -5.16 -16.66 15.97
CA ALA A 217 -6.17 -16.77 17.02
C ALA A 217 -7.44 -15.98 16.66
N THR A 218 -7.29 -14.79 16.06
CA THR A 218 -8.40 -13.96 15.60
C THR A 218 -9.18 -14.63 14.46
N ALA A 219 -8.48 -15.18 13.47
CA ALA A 219 -9.12 -15.94 12.39
C ALA A 219 -9.86 -17.19 12.91
N GLU A 220 -9.25 -17.93 13.87
CA GLU A 220 -9.87 -19.06 14.54
C GLU A 220 -11.15 -18.66 15.27
N LYS A 221 -11.15 -17.52 15.97
CA LYS A 221 -12.33 -16.98 16.66
C LYS A 221 -13.44 -16.61 15.66
N LEU A 222 -13.10 -15.94 14.55
CA LEU A 222 -14.05 -15.63 13.46
C LEU A 222 -14.67 -16.90 12.87
N ILE A 223 -13.91 -17.97 12.67
CA ILE A 223 -14.40 -19.25 12.12
C ILE A 223 -15.22 -20.02 13.16
N ASP A 224 -14.63 -20.26 14.34
CA ASP A 224 -15.14 -21.22 15.30
C ASP A 224 -16.27 -20.64 16.18
N SER A 225 -16.18 -19.36 16.57
CA SER A 225 -17.14 -18.68 17.43
C SER A 225 -18.17 -17.89 16.63
N ASP A 226 -17.71 -17.01 15.74
CA ASP A 226 -18.58 -16.11 14.96
C ASP A 226 -19.23 -16.78 13.75
N LYS A 227 -18.78 -18.02 13.42
CA LYS A 227 -19.31 -18.86 12.33
C LYS A 227 -19.13 -18.26 10.94
N CYS A 228 -18.09 -17.44 10.74
CA CYS A 228 -17.75 -16.93 9.44
C CYS A 228 -17.38 -18.06 8.46
N LYS A 229 -17.79 -17.94 7.21
CA LYS A 229 -17.66 -18.97 6.16
C LYS A 229 -16.50 -18.69 5.20
N ILE A 230 -16.05 -17.46 5.15
CA ILE A 230 -14.92 -16.99 4.36
C ILE A 230 -14.16 -15.99 5.23
N ILE A 231 -12.85 -16.01 5.19
CA ILE A 231 -12.00 -15.06 5.91
C ILE A 231 -11.17 -14.25 4.92
N SER A 232 -11.06 -12.96 5.19
CA SER A 232 -10.03 -12.09 4.60
C SER A 232 -9.26 -11.38 5.70
N GLN A 233 -8.17 -10.71 5.35
CA GLN A 233 -7.34 -9.99 6.33
C GLN A 233 -6.77 -8.70 5.76
N HIS A 234 -6.45 -7.78 6.68
CA HIS A 234 -5.63 -6.61 6.48
C HIS A 234 -4.59 -6.57 7.61
N ALA A 235 -3.83 -7.65 7.66
CA ALA A 235 -2.70 -7.93 8.52
C ALA A 235 -1.73 -8.78 7.70
N ASP A 236 -0.45 -8.84 8.04
CA ASP A 236 0.62 -9.09 7.08
C ASP A 236 1.33 -10.44 7.27
N SER A 237 0.87 -11.26 8.24
CA SER A 237 1.46 -12.57 8.49
C SER A 237 0.71 -13.72 7.78
N GLN A 238 1.22 -14.92 7.94
CA GLN A 238 0.57 -16.16 7.48
C GLN A 238 -0.41 -16.74 8.53
N GLY A 239 -0.64 -16.06 9.65
CA GLY A 239 -1.45 -16.59 10.76
C GLY A 239 -2.90 -16.86 10.35
N ALA A 240 -3.60 -15.87 9.83
CA ALA A 240 -4.99 -16.01 9.39
C ALA A 240 -5.14 -16.98 8.19
N PRO A 241 -4.33 -16.94 7.13
CA PRO A 241 -4.37 -17.93 6.06
C PRO A 241 -4.13 -19.37 6.53
N ASN A 242 -3.17 -19.59 7.43
CA ASN A 242 -2.87 -20.92 7.99
C ASN A 242 -4.04 -21.46 8.85
N ALA A 243 -4.71 -20.59 9.60
CA ALA A 243 -5.93 -20.96 10.32
C ALA A 243 -7.03 -21.43 9.37
N CYS A 244 -7.22 -20.71 8.24
CA CYS A 244 -8.18 -21.07 7.20
C CYS A 244 -7.84 -22.40 6.53
N GLU A 245 -6.56 -22.63 6.16
CA GLU A 245 -6.11 -23.88 5.53
C GLU A 245 -6.36 -25.08 6.42
N SER A 246 -6.04 -24.97 7.72
CA SER A 246 -6.24 -26.05 8.68
C SER A 246 -7.70 -26.45 8.87
N ARG A 247 -8.63 -25.50 8.62
CA ARG A 247 -10.10 -25.69 8.76
C ARG A 247 -10.81 -25.86 7.42
N SER A 248 -10.09 -25.79 6.31
CA SER A 248 -10.64 -25.81 4.95
C SER A 248 -11.72 -24.73 4.75
N VAL A 249 -11.50 -23.55 5.34
CA VAL A 249 -12.33 -22.35 5.16
C VAL A 249 -11.72 -21.49 4.07
N PRO A 250 -12.46 -21.05 3.04
CA PRO A 250 -11.94 -20.20 1.99
C PRO A 250 -11.34 -18.91 2.56
N ASN A 251 -10.16 -18.53 2.03
CA ASN A 251 -9.43 -17.34 2.41
C ASN A 251 -9.21 -16.44 1.18
N VAL A 252 -9.52 -15.16 1.33
CA VAL A 252 -9.11 -14.12 0.38
C VAL A 252 -7.82 -13.51 0.91
N PHE A 253 -6.71 -13.91 0.30
CA PHE A 253 -5.38 -13.57 0.76
C PHE A 253 -5.02 -12.11 0.45
N ASN A 254 -4.13 -11.52 1.23
CA ASN A 254 -3.68 -10.13 1.10
C ASN A 254 -2.21 -10.04 0.69
N ASN A 255 -1.89 -9.02 -0.10
CA ASN A 255 -0.53 -8.62 -0.49
C ASN A 255 0.29 -9.69 -1.22
N GLY A 256 -0.35 -10.53 -2.07
CA GLY A 256 0.37 -11.49 -2.88
C GLY A 256 -0.42 -12.75 -3.21
N GLU A 257 0.24 -13.78 -3.70
CA GLU A 257 -0.37 -15.10 -3.95
C GLU A 257 0.14 -16.11 -2.92
N ASN A 258 -0.74 -17.02 -2.49
CA ASN A 258 -0.37 -18.14 -1.65
C ASN A 258 -0.95 -19.46 -2.17
N LYS A 259 -0.47 -19.89 -3.32
CA LYS A 259 -0.91 -21.14 -4.00
C LYS A 259 -0.58 -22.43 -3.23
N GLN A 260 0.20 -22.34 -2.15
CA GLN A 260 0.49 -23.50 -1.30
C GLN A 260 -0.72 -23.87 -0.43
N LEU A 261 -1.62 -22.93 -0.16
CA LEU A 261 -2.86 -23.14 0.58
C LEU A 261 -3.96 -23.69 -0.35
N THR A 262 -3.85 -24.97 -0.68
CA THR A 262 -4.67 -25.60 -1.73
C THR A 262 -6.13 -25.82 -1.35
N LYS A 263 -6.46 -25.77 -0.05
CA LYS A 263 -7.82 -25.96 0.46
C LYS A 263 -8.55 -24.65 0.74
N SER A 264 -7.81 -23.59 1.01
CA SER A 264 -8.38 -22.33 1.46
C SER A 264 -8.15 -21.16 0.52
N TYR A 265 -7.04 -21.10 -0.23
CA TYR A 265 -6.75 -19.96 -1.10
C TYR A 265 -7.82 -19.79 -2.18
N LEU A 266 -8.61 -18.72 -2.09
CA LEU A 266 -9.71 -18.43 -3.02
C LEU A 266 -9.24 -17.49 -4.14
N ILE A 267 -8.74 -16.34 -3.78
CA ILE A 267 -8.28 -15.24 -4.64
C ILE A 267 -7.43 -14.29 -3.79
N SER A 268 -6.70 -13.38 -4.43
CA SER A 268 -5.95 -12.36 -3.72
C SER A 268 -5.73 -11.08 -4.55
N GLN A 269 -5.19 -10.07 -3.90
CA GLN A 269 -4.78 -8.80 -4.48
C GLN A 269 -3.49 -8.31 -3.83
N LYS A 270 -2.84 -7.34 -4.48
CA LYS A 270 -1.70 -6.59 -3.91
C LYS A 270 -1.63 -5.17 -4.47
N ILE A 271 -0.89 -4.31 -3.78
CA ILE A 271 -0.31 -3.10 -4.36
C ILE A 271 1.02 -3.48 -5.00
N ASP A 272 1.22 -3.09 -6.26
CA ASP A 272 2.51 -3.18 -6.93
C ASP A 272 3.18 -1.80 -6.96
N TYR A 273 4.23 -1.63 -6.18
CA TYR A 273 4.93 -0.35 -6.07
C TYR A 273 5.92 -0.10 -7.22
N LYS A 274 6.04 -1.00 -8.21
CA LYS A 274 6.95 -0.81 -9.37
C LYS A 274 6.68 0.47 -10.15
N PRO A 275 5.42 0.82 -10.50
CA PRO A 275 5.14 2.07 -11.22
C PRO A 275 5.61 3.31 -10.43
N PHE A 276 5.37 3.33 -9.13
CA PHE A 276 5.85 4.41 -8.28
C PHE A 276 7.38 4.47 -8.21
N PHE A 277 8.06 3.37 -7.89
CA PHE A 277 9.52 3.36 -7.77
C PHE A 277 10.21 3.75 -9.08
N LYS A 278 9.65 3.34 -10.23
CA LYS A 278 10.14 3.78 -11.52
C LYS A 278 10.04 5.30 -11.66
N THR A 279 8.88 5.86 -11.40
CA THR A 279 8.65 7.32 -11.42
C THR A 279 9.59 8.04 -10.44
N PHE A 280 9.72 7.55 -9.21
CA PHE A 280 10.54 8.15 -8.16
C PHE A 280 12.03 8.19 -8.54
N ILE A 281 12.58 7.08 -9.04
CA ILE A 281 13.99 6.98 -9.43
C ILE A 281 14.25 7.84 -10.67
N GLU A 282 13.44 7.71 -11.74
CA GLU A 282 13.63 8.47 -12.97
C GLU A 282 13.48 9.98 -12.75
N SER A 283 12.48 10.41 -11.96
CA SER A 283 12.27 11.82 -11.63
C SER A 283 13.44 12.39 -10.82
N THR A 284 13.94 11.62 -9.84
CA THR A 284 15.13 12.02 -9.06
C THR A 284 16.36 12.17 -9.93
N GLN A 285 16.61 11.24 -10.86
CA GLN A 285 17.75 11.30 -11.77
C GLN A 285 17.67 12.46 -12.76
N ASN A 286 16.46 12.76 -13.24
CA ASN A 286 16.22 13.81 -14.23
C ASN A 286 15.96 15.19 -13.62
N GLY A 287 15.84 15.29 -12.29
CA GLY A 287 15.48 16.53 -11.60
C GLY A 287 14.06 17.01 -11.92
N THR A 288 13.16 16.07 -12.25
CA THR A 288 11.74 16.37 -12.53
C THR A 288 10.97 16.45 -11.21
N GLN A 289 10.18 17.51 -11.03
CA GLN A 289 9.32 17.63 -9.86
C GLN A 289 8.21 16.59 -9.88
N MET A 290 8.07 15.84 -8.81
CA MET A 290 6.95 14.92 -8.58
C MET A 290 5.78 15.62 -7.87
N ASN A 291 4.58 15.06 -8.01
CA ASN A 291 3.44 15.44 -7.18
C ASN A 291 3.70 15.08 -5.72
N TYR A 292 3.07 15.82 -4.80
CA TYR A 292 3.16 15.52 -3.37
C TYR A 292 2.53 14.16 -3.03
N ASP A 293 1.42 13.82 -3.70
CA ASP A 293 0.75 12.53 -3.59
C ASP A 293 0.81 11.75 -4.90
N TYR A 294 1.08 10.46 -4.80
CA TYR A 294 0.96 9.50 -5.89
C TYR A 294 -0.07 8.45 -5.49
N THR A 295 -1.20 8.41 -6.20
CA THR A 295 -2.22 7.39 -6.01
C THR A 295 -2.17 6.40 -7.16
N GLY A 296 -1.67 5.18 -6.89
CA GLY A 296 -1.71 4.08 -7.84
C GLY A 296 -3.13 3.51 -8.01
N THR A 297 -3.44 2.96 -9.17
CA THR A 297 -4.78 2.46 -9.51
C THR A 297 -4.72 1.14 -10.28
N LEU A 298 -5.87 0.55 -10.57
CA LEU A 298 -5.98 -0.55 -11.54
C LEU A 298 -5.50 -0.13 -12.95
N ASN A 299 -5.61 1.16 -13.31
CA ASN A 299 -5.29 1.63 -14.68
C ASN A 299 -3.78 1.70 -14.96
N ASP A 300 -2.97 1.95 -13.94
CA ASP A 300 -1.50 2.03 -14.06
C ASP A 300 -0.78 0.78 -13.53
N ASP A 301 -1.55 -0.30 -13.30
CA ASP A 301 -1.07 -1.57 -12.79
C ASP A 301 -0.42 -1.51 -11.39
N SER A 302 -0.66 -0.41 -10.64
CA SER A 302 -0.29 -0.33 -9.22
C SER A 302 -1.21 -1.15 -8.32
N VAL A 303 -2.42 -1.49 -8.80
CA VAL A 303 -3.38 -2.36 -8.11
C VAL A 303 -3.54 -3.64 -8.93
N ILE A 304 -3.24 -4.78 -8.33
CA ILE A 304 -3.28 -6.09 -9.00
C ILE A 304 -4.29 -6.99 -8.29
N VAL A 305 -5.13 -7.65 -9.09
CA VAL A 305 -5.96 -8.79 -8.68
C VAL A 305 -5.41 -10.04 -9.33
N TYR A 306 -5.09 -11.05 -8.52
CA TYR A 306 -4.61 -12.33 -9.02
C TYR A 306 -5.76 -13.20 -9.52
N PRO A 307 -5.51 -14.16 -10.40
CA PRO A 307 -6.52 -15.09 -10.86
C PRO A 307 -7.17 -15.86 -9.72
N ALA A 308 -8.48 -16.12 -9.84
CA ALA A 308 -9.21 -16.98 -8.91
C ALA A 308 -8.68 -18.42 -8.95
N SER A 309 -8.60 -19.05 -7.80
CA SER A 309 -8.09 -20.42 -7.66
C SER A 309 -9.13 -21.47 -8.07
N SER A 310 -8.72 -22.74 -8.04
CA SER A 310 -9.59 -23.87 -8.37
C SER A 310 -10.73 -24.12 -7.37
N ILE A 311 -10.66 -23.54 -6.15
CA ILE A 311 -11.77 -23.65 -5.18
C ILE A 311 -12.84 -22.57 -5.38
N ALA A 312 -12.62 -21.60 -6.28
CA ALA A 312 -13.59 -20.56 -6.57
C ALA A 312 -14.85 -21.14 -7.23
N ALA A 313 -15.98 -20.47 -7.02
CA ALA A 313 -17.23 -20.83 -7.66
C ALA A 313 -17.15 -20.71 -9.18
N GLU A 314 -17.96 -21.50 -9.89
CA GLU A 314 -18.05 -21.42 -11.34
C GLU A 314 -18.38 -20.00 -11.82
N GLY A 315 -17.69 -19.52 -12.84
CA GLY A 315 -17.87 -18.17 -13.41
C GLY A 315 -17.17 -17.05 -12.65
N THR A 316 -16.49 -17.32 -11.52
CA THR A 316 -15.82 -16.29 -10.70
C THR A 316 -14.81 -15.50 -11.50
N GLN A 317 -13.94 -16.13 -12.30
CA GLN A 317 -12.94 -15.40 -13.09
C GLN A 317 -13.58 -14.42 -14.07
N SER A 318 -14.64 -14.84 -14.75
CA SER A 318 -15.37 -13.94 -15.68
C SER A 318 -15.99 -12.73 -14.96
N ALA A 319 -16.54 -12.94 -13.76
CA ALA A 319 -17.09 -11.84 -12.95
C ALA A 319 -15.99 -10.88 -12.45
N VAL A 320 -14.85 -11.42 -12.03
CA VAL A 320 -13.65 -10.66 -11.65
C VAL A 320 -13.18 -9.79 -12.82
N ASP A 321 -12.97 -10.37 -14.00
CA ASP A 321 -12.50 -9.65 -15.19
C ASP A 321 -13.48 -8.55 -15.60
N GLN A 322 -14.78 -8.83 -15.53
CA GLN A 322 -15.82 -7.84 -15.83
C GLN A 322 -15.83 -6.70 -14.80
N ALA A 323 -15.65 -7.00 -13.52
CA ALA A 323 -15.60 -5.98 -12.46
C ALA A 323 -14.37 -5.07 -12.63
N ILE A 324 -13.19 -5.63 -12.92
CA ILE A 324 -11.97 -4.87 -13.23
C ILE A 324 -12.21 -3.92 -14.41
N ASN A 325 -12.80 -4.41 -15.52
CA ASN A 325 -13.09 -3.59 -16.68
C ASN A 325 -14.11 -2.48 -16.37
N ASN A 326 -15.10 -2.75 -15.52
CA ASN A 326 -16.09 -1.77 -15.12
C ASN A 326 -15.51 -0.70 -14.19
N LEU A 327 -14.58 -1.05 -13.30
CA LEU A 327 -13.83 -0.11 -12.46
C LEU A 327 -12.92 0.76 -13.33
N LYS A 328 -12.08 0.15 -14.17
CA LYS A 328 -11.18 0.85 -15.11
C LYS A 328 -11.92 1.84 -16.01
N SER A 329 -13.14 1.53 -16.41
CA SER A 329 -13.99 2.42 -17.23
C SER A 329 -14.86 3.41 -16.45
N GLY A 330 -14.79 3.39 -15.11
CA GLY A 330 -15.57 4.25 -14.23
C GLY A 330 -17.08 3.93 -14.17
N LYS A 331 -17.51 2.78 -14.71
CA LYS A 331 -18.92 2.31 -14.62
C LYS A 331 -19.31 1.88 -13.22
N ILE A 332 -18.36 1.40 -12.44
CA ILE A 332 -18.52 1.09 -11.01
C ILE A 332 -17.79 2.15 -10.22
N LYS A 333 -18.47 2.71 -9.23
CA LYS A 333 -17.89 3.46 -8.12
C LYS A 333 -18.05 2.59 -6.89
N VAL A 334 -16.94 2.18 -6.27
CA VAL A 334 -16.96 1.25 -5.13
C VAL A 334 -17.84 1.77 -4.00
N PHE A 335 -17.65 3.04 -3.65
CA PHE A 335 -18.38 3.71 -2.57
C PHE A 335 -19.58 4.53 -3.10
N ASP A 336 -20.36 3.95 -4.05
CA ASP A 336 -21.65 4.49 -4.49
C ASP A 336 -22.61 4.55 -3.29
N THR A 337 -22.98 5.76 -2.87
CA THR A 337 -23.79 6.00 -1.67
C THR A 337 -25.22 5.46 -1.75
N SER A 338 -25.67 5.04 -2.94
CA SER A 338 -26.93 4.32 -3.12
C SER A 338 -26.85 2.83 -2.76
N LYS A 339 -25.67 2.28 -2.52
CA LYS A 339 -25.40 0.86 -2.30
C LYS A 339 -25.23 0.49 -0.84
N PHE A 340 -25.13 1.46 0.05
CA PHE A 340 -24.96 1.24 1.48
C PHE A 340 -25.68 2.31 2.30
N THR A 341 -25.86 2.03 3.58
CA THR A 341 -26.37 2.98 4.56
C THR A 341 -25.47 3.01 5.78
N VAL A 342 -25.54 4.10 6.52
CA VAL A 342 -24.88 4.28 7.83
C VAL A 342 -25.98 4.59 8.85
N ASN A 343 -26.15 3.74 9.87
CA ASN A 343 -27.23 3.83 10.84
C ASN A 343 -28.62 3.93 10.19
N GLY A 344 -28.87 3.11 9.15
CA GLY A 344 -30.14 3.05 8.42
C GLY A 344 -30.39 4.23 7.48
N LYS A 345 -29.43 5.12 7.26
CA LYS A 345 -29.59 6.30 6.41
C LYS A 345 -28.61 6.29 5.23
N THR A 346 -29.09 6.71 4.07
CA THR A 346 -28.21 6.97 2.91
C THR A 346 -27.28 8.13 3.24
N LEU A 347 -26.01 7.95 2.96
CA LEU A 347 -24.98 8.97 3.16
C LEU A 347 -25.04 9.99 2.02
N THR A 348 -25.27 11.26 2.33
CA THR A 348 -25.39 12.34 1.32
C THR A 348 -24.31 13.41 1.43
N SER A 349 -23.58 13.43 2.55
CA SER A 349 -22.50 14.36 2.81
C SER A 349 -21.55 13.73 3.83
N TYR A 350 -20.26 13.90 3.61
CA TYR A 350 -19.22 13.54 4.55
C TYR A 350 -18.01 14.44 4.34
N LYS A 351 -17.47 14.96 5.43
CA LYS A 351 -16.28 15.80 5.40
C LYS A 351 -15.08 15.03 5.90
N ALA A 352 -13.95 15.18 5.19
CA ALA A 352 -12.66 14.62 5.56
C ALA A 352 -11.59 15.71 5.56
N ASP A 353 -10.51 15.48 6.30
CA ASP A 353 -9.30 16.30 6.28
C ASP A 353 -8.41 15.82 5.12
N VAL A 354 -8.59 16.43 3.96
CA VAL A 354 -7.91 16.01 2.71
C VAL A 354 -7.49 17.19 1.84
N ASP A 355 -7.59 18.42 2.34
CA ASP A 355 -7.09 19.60 1.66
C ASP A 355 -5.59 19.85 1.95
N THR A 356 -5.09 21.00 1.56
CA THR A 356 -3.66 21.31 1.61
C THR A 356 -3.31 22.37 2.66
N ASP A 357 -4.21 22.67 3.57
CA ASP A 357 -3.89 23.57 4.66
C ASP A 357 -3.33 22.80 5.89
N ASP A 358 -3.04 23.48 6.98
CA ASP A 358 -2.34 22.91 8.12
C ASP A 358 -3.23 22.80 9.37
N ASN A 359 -4.57 22.94 9.23
CA ASN A 359 -5.46 22.91 10.38
C ASN A 359 -5.88 21.49 10.82
N PHE A 360 -5.80 20.49 9.98
CA PHE A 360 -6.18 19.08 10.24
C PHE A 360 -7.63 18.87 10.69
N GLU A 361 -8.54 19.72 10.23
CA GLU A 361 -9.97 19.58 10.50
C GLU A 361 -10.67 18.90 9.33
N LYS A 362 -11.72 18.11 9.65
CA LYS A 362 -12.55 17.47 8.60
C LYS A 362 -13.49 18.51 7.97
N GLU A 363 -13.04 19.24 6.97
CA GLU A 363 -13.76 20.33 6.36
C GLU A 363 -14.04 20.18 4.88
N THR A 364 -13.30 19.31 4.17
CA THR A 364 -13.48 19.06 2.76
C THR A 364 -14.61 18.07 2.50
N GLU A 365 -15.66 18.48 1.76
CA GLU A 365 -16.73 17.58 1.34
C GLU A 365 -16.21 16.55 0.33
N VAL A 366 -16.33 15.27 0.66
CA VAL A 366 -15.80 14.16 -0.13
C VAL A 366 -16.89 13.31 -0.79
N ILE A 367 -18.16 13.71 -0.69
CA ILE A 367 -19.25 13.07 -1.42
C ILE A 367 -19.76 14.02 -2.48
N SER A 368 -19.66 13.60 -3.73
CA SER A 368 -20.30 14.29 -4.86
C SER A 368 -20.62 13.28 -5.95
N GLY A 369 -21.52 13.63 -6.88
CA GLY A 369 -21.91 12.71 -7.98
C GLY A 369 -22.49 11.38 -7.51
N GLY A 370 -22.92 11.26 -6.23
CA GLY A 370 -23.55 10.06 -5.66
C GLY A 370 -22.55 9.01 -5.16
N TYR A 371 -21.29 9.36 -4.96
CA TYR A 371 -20.29 8.45 -4.39
C TYR A 371 -19.30 9.18 -3.49
N PHE A 372 -18.63 8.43 -2.60
CA PHE A 372 -17.54 8.91 -1.77
C PHE A 372 -16.23 8.81 -2.56
N HIS A 373 -15.48 9.90 -2.65
CA HIS A 373 -14.26 10.05 -3.46
C HIS A 373 -13.00 9.54 -2.75
N GLU A 374 -12.98 8.26 -2.42
CA GLU A 374 -11.85 7.65 -1.73
C GLU A 374 -10.57 7.72 -2.54
N SER A 375 -9.45 8.16 -1.90
CA SER A 375 -8.11 8.29 -2.48
C SER A 375 -8.02 9.21 -3.72
N GLU A 376 -9.02 10.07 -3.96
CA GLU A 376 -9.02 11.04 -5.07
C GLU A 376 -8.42 12.39 -4.67
N TYR A 377 -8.47 12.77 -3.38
CA TYR A 377 -7.93 14.04 -2.87
C TYR A 377 -6.54 13.90 -2.26
N ARG A 378 -6.21 12.76 -1.69
CA ARG A 378 -4.87 12.36 -1.24
C ARG A 378 -4.67 10.86 -1.44
N SER A 379 -3.41 10.39 -1.44
CA SER A 379 -3.11 8.98 -1.71
C SER A 379 -3.55 8.04 -0.57
N ALA A 380 -3.34 8.44 0.69
CA ALA A 380 -3.77 7.65 1.84
C ALA A 380 -5.30 7.64 1.97
N PRO A 381 -5.90 6.48 2.28
CA PRO A 381 -7.34 6.33 2.49
C PRO A 381 -7.89 7.22 3.60
N TYR A 382 -9.16 7.65 3.45
CA TYR A 382 -9.87 8.47 4.43
C TYR A 382 -11.35 8.07 4.63
N PHE A 383 -11.78 6.94 4.06
CA PHE A 383 -13.08 6.34 4.36
C PHE A 383 -13.01 5.59 5.70
N ASP A 384 -13.58 6.17 6.75
CA ASP A 384 -13.53 5.69 8.13
C ASP A 384 -14.93 5.39 8.72
N LEU A 385 -15.92 5.13 7.86
CA LEU A 385 -17.31 4.89 8.24
C LEU A 385 -17.61 3.40 8.37
N ILE A 386 -18.28 3.03 9.46
CA ILE A 386 -18.87 1.69 9.59
C ILE A 386 -20.24 1.70 8.96
N ILE A 387 -20.42 0.90 7.90
CA ILE A 387 -21.68 0.80 7.16
C ILE A 387 -22.56 -0.32 7.68
N ASP A 388 -23.87 -0.23 7.44
CA ASP A 388 -24.82 -1.26 7.87
C ASP A 388 -24.51 -2.63 7.23
N GLY A 389 -24.53 -3.67 8.06
CA GLY A 389 -24.21 -5.05 7.66
C GLY A 389 -22.78 -5.49 7.98
N ILE A 390 -21.96 -4.55 8.46
CA ILE A 390 -20.64 -4.81 9.06
C ILE A 390 -20.77 -4.69 10.58
N ASP A 391 -20.39 -5.73 11.28
CA ASP A 391 -20.29 -5.80 12.74
C ASP A 391 -18.80 -5.69 13.09
N ASP A 392 -18.43 -4.51 13.55
CA ASP A 392 -17.08 -4.16 13.96
C ASP A 392 -17.02 -4.23 15.49
N ASP A 393 -16.38 -5.28 16.04
CA ASP A 393 -16.17 -5.44 17.48
C ASP A 393 -15.01 -4.53 17.94
N ASP A 394 -15.19 -3.26 17.91
CA ASP A 394 -14.38 -2.37 18.72
C ASP A 394 -15.03 -2.28 20.13
N ASP A 395 -14.81 -3.31 20.97
CA ASP A 395 -15.27 -3.35 22.36
C ASP A 395 -14.56 -2.31 23.25
N ASP A 396 -13.51 -1.66 22.73
CA ASP A 396 -12.93 -0.44 23.28
C ASP A 396 -13.29 0.73 22.35
N PRO A 397 -14.05 1.73 22.80
CA PRO A 397 -14.11 2.98 22.07
C PRO A 397 -12.71 3.62 22.20
N ILE A 398 -11.78 3.17 21.34
CA ILE A 398 -10.69 4.04 20.98
C ILE A 398 -11.40 5.19 20.28
N ASP A 399 -11.62 6.26 21.03
CA ASP A 399 -11.96 7.54 20.42
C ASP A 399 -11.13 7.59 19.14
N ILE A 400 -11.82 7.63 18.00
CA ILE A 400 -11.20 7.90 16.69
C ILE A 400 -10.70 9.34 16.81
N ILE A 401 -9.72 9.51 17.67
CA ILE A 401 -9.02 10.75 17.85
C ILE A 401 -7.91 10.66 16.81
N GLU A 402 -8.18 11.36 15.73
CA GLU A 402 -7.23 11.86 14.73
C GLU A 402 -5.76 11.70 15.12
N ASN A 403 -4.94 11.38 14.15
CA ASN A 403 -3.48 11.18 14.19
C ASN A 403 -2.64 12.16 15.07
N ARG A 404 -3.26 13.12 15.76
CA ARG A 404 -2.62 14.09 16.68
C ARG A 404 -2.68 13.72 18.17
N SER A 405 -3.66 12.96 18.63
CA SER A 405 -3.84 12.76 20.07
C SER A 405 -2.92 11.69 20.67
N TYR A 406 -2.30 10.83 19.85
CA TYR A 406 -1.39 9.80 20.36
C TYR A 406 -0.16 10.41 21.07
N GLU A 407 0.36 11.55 20.59
CA GLU A 407 1.52 12.20 21.24
C GLU A 407 1.16 12.99 22.51
N ILE A 408 -0.04 13.61 22.56
CA ILE A 408 -0.46 14.38 23.75
C ILE A 408 -0.77 13.42 24.91
N SER A 409 -1.34 12.25 24.64
CA SER A 409 -1.67 11.25 25.65
C SER A 409 -0.43 10.57 26.26
N ILE A 410 0.58 10.23 25.44
CA ILE A 410 1.82 9.64 25.95
C ILE A 410 2.65 10.67 26.71
N GLY A 411 2.79 11.89 26.19
CA GLY A 411 3.50 12.98 26.87
C GLY A 411 2.86 13.35 28.20
N LEU A 412 1.53 13.38 28.29
CA LEU A 412 0.80 13.70 29.51
C LEU A 412 0.87 12.56 30.55
N LYS A 413 0.81 11.27 30.11
CA LYS A 413 0.98 10.12 31.00
C LYS A 413 2.38 10.05 31.60
N TRP A 414 3.43 10.32 30.81
CA TRP A 414 4.79 10.39 31.32
C TRP A 414 5.01 11.60 32.23
N LEU A 415 4.40 12.75 31.94
CA LEU A 415 4.46 13.93 32.80
C LEU A 415 3.77 13.71 34.15
N ILE A 416 2.61 13.03 34.16
CA ILE A 416 1.88 12.66 35.38
C ILE A 416 2.66 11.60 36.19
N LEU A 417 3.27 10.61 35.51
CA LEU A 417 4.14 9.61 36.19
C LEU A 417 5.40 10.26 36.78
N PHE A 418 6.00 11.24 36.08
CA PHE A 418 7.18 11.95 36.59
C PHE A 418 6.84 12.86 37.75
N LEU A 419 5.66 13.49 37.72
CA LEU A 419 5.17 14.32 38.83
C LEU A 419 4.76 13.49 40.07
N SER A 420 4.27 12.25 39.87
CA SER A 420 3.93 11.34 40.97
C SER A 420 5.15 10.68 41.63
N LEU A 421 6.34 10.79 41.06
CA LEU A 421 7.62 10.34 41.64
C LEU A 421 8.39 11.45 42.34
N LEU A 422 7.89 12.69 42.30
CA LEU A 422 8.50 13.87 42.94
C LEU A 422 7.73 14.36 44.17
N PHE A 423 6.65 13.69 44.55
CA PHE A 423 5.91 13.84 45.81
C PHE A 423 5.69 12.46 46.43
#